data_06f851b5dcf094e78f8b61dc6709ad6d
#
_entry.id   06f851b5dcf094e78f8b61dc6709ad6d
#
_cell.length_a   1.000
_cell.length_b   1.000
_cell.length_c   1.000
_cell.angle_alpha   90.00
_cell.angle_beta   90.00
_cell.angle_gamma   90.00
#
_symmetry.space_group_name_H-M   'P 1'
#
loop_
_entity.id
_entity.type
_entity.pdbx_description
1 polymer ?
#
loop_
_entity_poly.entity_id
_entity_poly.type
_entity_poly.pdbx_seq_one_letter_code
_entity_poly.pdbx_strand_id
1 'polypeptide(L)' 'MRVEVGSLYRVQCTEYERGYGQRDMGVYFFTTEEEAKKFCEEYASGDSECYYRASYTRVG' A
#
# COMPACT_ATOMS: atom_id res chain seq x y z
N MET A 1 -17.69 22.52 -14.60
CA MET A 1 -17.81 21.15 -14.12
C MET A 1 -17.15 21.02 -12.76
N ARG A 2 -17.83 20.37 -11.87
CA ARG A 2 -17.29 20.18 -10.55
C ARG A 2 -16.89 18.73 -10.35
N VAL A 3 -15.67 18.53 -9.89
CA VAL A 3 -15.18 17.20 -9.58
C VAL A 3 -15.27 17.00 -8.08
N GLU A 4 -16.00 15.99 -7.69
CA GLU A 4 -16.12 15.68 -6.30
C GLU A 4 -15.09 14.63 -5.94
N VAL A 5 -14.18 14.99 -5.05
CA VAL A 5 -13.18 14.07 -4.55
C VAL A 5 -13.72 13.51 -3.26
N GLY A 6 -14.28 12.32 -3.31
CA GLY A 6 -14.87 11.71 -2.14
C GLY A 6 -13.81 11.32 -1.13
N SER A 7 -12.98 10.37 -1.50
CA SER A 7 -11.95 9.87 -0.61
C SER A 7 -10.68 9.59 -1.39
N LEU A 8 -9.57 9.69 -0.70
CA LEU A 8 -8.28 9.35 -1.27
C LEU A 8 -7.57 8.44 -0.29
N TYR A 9 -7.04 7.36 -0.80
CA TYR A 9 -6.36 6.37 0.03
C TYR A 9 -4.91 6.27 -0.39
N ARG A 10 -4.02 6.44 0.58
CA ARG A 10 -2.58 6.36 0.36
C ARG A 10 -2.11 4.97 0.77
N VAL A 11 -1.45 4.30 -0.15
CA VAL A 11 -0.90 2.98 0.11
C VAL A 11 0.61 3.08 0.22
N GLN A 12 1.13 2.67 1.34
CA GLN A 12 2.56 2.62 1.59
C GLN A 12 3.05 1.20 1.43
N CYS A 13 4.01 1.00 0.55
CA CYS A 13 4.57 -0.32 0.28
C CYS A 13 5.92 -0.45 0.95
N THR A 14 6.19 -1.60 1.55
CA THR A 14 7.42 -1.84 2.29
C THR A 14 7.93 -3.25 2.02
N GLU A 15 9.23 -3.37 1.86
CA GLU A 15 9.90 -4.64 1.77
C GLU A 15 10.59 -4.91 3.09
N TYR A 16 10.41 -6.11 3.62
CA TYR A 16 11.08 -6.53 4.84
C TYR A 16 12.04 -7.65 4.49
N GLU A 17 13.31 -7.46 4.80
CA GLU A 17 14.33 -8.43 4.49
C GLU A 17 15.04 -8.83 5.78
N ARG A 18 15.03 -10.11 6.05
CA ARG A 18 15.62 -10.64 7.26
C ARG A 18 17.10 -10.31 7.35
N GLY A 19 17.50 -9.68 8.47
CA GLY A 19 18.88 -9.29 8.68
C GLY A 19 19.24 -7.92 8.12
N TYR A 20 18.37 -7.34 7.30
CA TYR A 20 18.64 -6.04 6.69
C TYR A 20 17.61 -4.98 7.06
N GLY A 21 16.49 -5.38 7.66
CA GLY A 21 15.48 -4.44 8.07
C GLY A 21 14.42 -4.22 7.01
N GLN A 22 13.98 -2.99 6.85
CA GLN A 22 12.88 -2.68 5.93
C GLN A 22 13.29 -1.58 4.96
N ARG A 23 12.65 -1.59 3.80
CA ARG A 23 12.90 -0.61 2.77
C ARG A 23 11.57 -0.12 2.19
N ASP A 24 11.49 1.19 1.99
CA ASP A 24 10.33 1.83 1.38
C ASP A 24 10.32 1.52 -0.11
N MET A 25 9.23 0.90 -0.58
CA MET A 25 9.10 0.50 -1.97
C MET A 25 8.22 1.44 -2.78
N GLY A 26 7.73 2.50 -2.16
CA GLY A 26 6.94 3.50 -2.85
C GLY A 26 5.56 3.69 -2.27
N VAL A 27 4.86 4.66 -2.86
CA VAL A 27 3.54 5.06 -2.41
C VAL A 27 2.61 5.10 -3.60
N TYR A 28 1.39 4.60 -3.43
CA TYR A 28 0.36 4.62 -4.46
C TYR A 28 -0.92 5.23 -3.89
N PHE A 29 -1.74 5.77 -4.76
CA PHE A 29 -2.98 6.41 -4.35
C PHE A 29 -4.15 5.79 -5.08
N PHE A 30 -5.25 5.61 -4.35
CA PHE A 30 -6.49 5.05 -4.90
C PHE A 30 -7.67 5.90 -4.46
N THR A 31 -8.71 5.88 -5.26
CA THR A 31 -9.91 6.68 -4.98
C THR A 31 -10.96 5.92 -4.20
N THR A 32 -10.84 4.60 -4.10
CA THR A 32 -11.77 3.79 -3.33
C THR A 32 -11.01 2.90 -2.35
N GLU A 33 -11.67 2.62 -1.23
CA GLU A 33 -11.08 1.74 -0.22
C GLU A 33 -10.91 0.33 -0.75
N GLU A 34 -11.88 -0.13 -1.55
CA GLU A 34 -11.82 -1.48 -2.10
C GLU A 34 -10.59 -1.69 -2.96
N GLU A 35 -10.27 -0.71 -3.79
CA GLU A 35 -9.09 -0.78 -4.65
C GLU A 35 -7.81 -0.78 -3.81
N ALA A 36 -7.76 0.09 -2.82
CA ALA A 36 -6.59 0.17 -1.95
C ALA A 36 -6.39 -1.15 -1.19
N LYS A 37 -7.48 -1.68 -0.65
CA LYS A 37 -7.43 -2.92 0.09
C LYS A 37 -7.00 -4.08 -0.78
N LYS A 38 -7.56 -4.17 -1.98
CA LYS A 38 -7.22 -5.23 -2.91
C LYS A 38 -5.74 -5.15 -3.31
N PHE A 39 -5.27 -3.94 -3.56
CA PHE A 39 -3.86 -3.74 -3.89
C PHE A 39 -2.97 -4.23 -2.76
N CYS A 40 -3.31 -3.89 -1.52
CA CYS A 40 -2.53 -4.31 -0.37
C CYS A 40 -2.49 -5.83 -0.23
N GLU A 41 -3.64 -6.47 -0.45
CA GLU A 41 -3.71 -7.93 -0.36
C GLU A 41 -2.89 -8.61 -1.44
N GLU A 42 -2.92 -8.08 -2.66
CA GLU A 42 -2.16 -8.65 -3.77
C GLU A 42 -0.67 -8.34 -3.66
N TYR A 43 -0.35 -7.20 -3.08
CA TYR A 43 1.05 -6.82 -2.90
C TYR A 43 1.73 -7.68 -1.84
N ALA A 44 1.00 -8.10 -0.84
CA ALA A 44 1.55 -8.92 0.24
C ALA A 44 2.02 -10.25 -0.32
N SER A 45 3.33 -10.50 -0.23
CA SER A 45 3.92 -11.69 -0.79
C SER A 45 5.28 -11.94 -0.15
N GLY A 46 5.90 -13.03 -0.56
CA GLY A 46 7.22 -13.35 -0.06
C GLY A 46 7.22 -14.47 0.96
N ASP A 47 8.34 -14.67 1.61
CA ASP A 47 8.51 -15.73 2.59
C ASP A 47 9.16 -15.18 3.86
N SER A 48 9.67 -16.06 4.72
CA SER A 48 10.25 -15.63 6.00
C SER A 48 11.57 -14.88 5.85
N GLU A 49 12.22 -14.98 4.71
CA GLU A 49 13.49 -14.31 4.48
C GLU A 49 13.29 -12.92 3.88
N CYS A 50 12.33 -12.79 2.97
CA CYS A 50 12.05 -11.52 2.32
C CYS A 50 10.57 -11.48 1.99
N TYR A 51 9.87 -10.49 2.51
CA TYR A 51 8.45 -10.37 2.23
C TYR A 51 8.05 -8.91 2.02
N TYR A 52 6.92 -8.74 1.34
CA TYR A 52 6.41 -7.43 0.97
C TYR A 52 5.09 -7.21 1.65
N ARG A 53 4.89 -6.00 2.11
CA ARG A 53 3.66 -5.59 2.76
C ARG A 53 3.23 -4.22 2.26
N ALA A 54 1.94 -3.99 2.29
CA ALA A 54 1.40 -2.69 1.97
C ALA A 54 0.27 -2.39 2.94
N SER A 55 0.15 -1.12 3.29
CA SER A 55 -0.92 -0.68 4.18
C SER A 55 -1.53 0.58 3.59
N TYR A 56 -2.80 0.81 3.86
CA TYR A 56 -3.46 1.99 3.34
C TYR A 56 -4.02 2.85 4.46
N THR A 57 -4.08 4.15 4.17
CA THR A 57 -4.60 5.15 5.10
C THR A 57 -5.45 6.12 4.31
N ARG A 58 -6.58 6.48 4.85
CA ARG A 58 -7.44 7.48 4.23
C ARG A 58 -6.84 8.86 4.46
N VAL A 59 -6.64 9.61 3.38
CA VAL A 59 -6.01 10.94 3.44
C VAL A 59 -6.86 12.05 2.85
N GLY A 60 -8.05 11.72 2.43
CA GLY A 60 -8.91 12.77 1.83
C GLY A 60 -10.32 12.71 2.28
#